data_688c036c4beb06a0fdaa034f32861705
#
_entry.id   688c036c4beb06a0fdaa034f32861705
#
_cell.length_a   1.000
_cell.length_b   1.000
_cell.length_c   1.000
_cell.angle_alpha   90.00
_cell.angle_beta   90.00
_cell.angle_gamma   90.00
#
_symmetry.space_group_name_H-M   'P 1'
#
loop_
_entity.id
_entity.type
_entity.pdbx_description
1 polymer ?
#
loop_
_entity_poly.entity_id
_entity_poly.type
_entity_poly.pdbx_seq_one_letter_code
_entity_poly.pdbx_strand_id
1 'polypeptide(L)'
;MNRSLFFFSIVVIAVVALIFRVSFLSDRPMHGDEAVNAVKVSELIEGDEYKYDPYEYHGPTLNYFSLITAWLYGANSFVDLNEEALRILPVIFGLFLLVIIYTLRDALGAQAVLFSFVFIAVSPVMVFFSRYFIHELILVFFTATFIIGGYFYLKNPRIIWALIIGVSLGLMHATKETFVISISAIVLGLFFLFVQASKKNRLAILKSVRVSHLFLMLISAFFISTLFFSSFFKNPKGIIDSISTFVTYADRAENSVHVHPWYFYFQLLFFYQYSDGPFFSEWIVLFLSLVGSFFGFRGELKYGNPKFIRFLVFFTAVIIIIYSLIPYKTPWCLLSFYYGMLVLSGVGAVQLIHLRNKSFRLISIGIIFLGVLHLGQQAYSMNFKYFFDSRNPYIYGHTSSDVPKIVEKIKLIASFDKGNLPVQIQVYCPDNDYWPLPWYLRGFNVE
;
A
#
# COMPACT_ATOMS: atom_id res chain seq x y z
N MET A 1 6.10 30.42 1.74
CA MET A 1 5.97 29.85 3.10
C MET A 1 7.33 29.85 3.74
N ASN A 2 7.46 30.35 4.99
CA ASN A 2 8.71 30.35 5.75
C ASN A 2 9.15 28.86 5.97
N ARG A 3 10.47 28.62 5.89
CA ARG A 3 11.07 27.27 6.04
C ARG A 3 10.71 26.62 7.39
N SER A 4 10.73 27.41 8.47
CA SER A 4 10.39 26.93 9.82
C SER A 4 8.92 26.54 9.93
N LEU A 5 8.00 27.35 9.38
CA LEU A 5 6.56 27.04 9.36
C LEU A 5 6.25 25.78 8.53
N PHE A 6 6.94 25.61 7.39
CA PHE A 6 6.81 24.41 6.57
C PHE A 6 7.21 23.15 7.34
N PHE A 7 8.41 23.19 7.97
CA PHE A 7 8.90 22.06 8.76
C PHE A 7 7.98 21.74 9.94
N PHE A 8 7.56 22.78 10.68
CA PHE A 8 6.61 22.61 11.79
C PHE A 8 5.29 21.95 11.33
N SER A 9 4.74 22.40 10.20
CA SER A 9 3.52 21.80 9.62
C SER A 9 3.72 20.33 9.29
N ILE A 10 4.85 19.97 8.66
CA ILE A 10 5.18 18.56 8.35
C ILE A 10 5.24 17.70 9.61
N VAL A 11 5.88 18.20 10.67
CA VAL A 11 5.98 17.48 11.95
C VAL A 11 4.60 17.27 12.58
N VAL A 12 3.77 18.32 12.65
CA VAL A 12 2.39 18.21 13.19
C VAL A 12 1.57 17.19 12.42
N ILE A 13 1.60 17.22 11.08
CA ILE A 13 0.86 16.28 10.25
C ILE A 13 1.41 14.85 10.42
N ALA A 14 2.73 14.69 10.55
CA ALA A 14 3.35 13.38 10.80
C ALA A 14 2.90 12.80 12.15
N VAL A 15 2.79 13.62 13.19
CA VAL A 15 2.26 13.19 14.50
C VAL A 15 0.80 12.75 14.38
N VAL A 16 -0.04 13.51 13.68
CA VAL A 16 -1.43 13.12 13.42
C VAL A 16 -1.49 11.79 12.64
N ALA A 17 -0.68 11.66 11.60
CA ALA A 17 -0.59 10.43 10.82
C ALA A 17 -0.15 9.22 11.66
N LEU A 18 0.80 9.41 12.57
CA LEU A 18 1.27 8.38 13.50
C LEU A 18 0.12 7.96 14.43
N ILE A 19 -0.55 8.91 15.08
CA ILE A 19 -1.67 8.63 15.99
C ILE A 19 -2.75 7.81 15.28
N PHE A 20 -3.18 8.22 14.08
CA PHE A 20 -4.21 7.49 13.32
C PHE A 20 -3.79 6.05 12.97
N ARG A 21 -2.49 5.77 12.86
CA ARG A 21 -2.00 4.46 12.42
C ARG A 21 -1.63 3.51 13.54
N VAL A 22 -1.10 4.02 14.67
CA VAL A 22 -0.64 3.17 15.77
C VAL A 22 -1.69 2.89 16.83
N SER A 23 -2.74 3.74 16.95
CA SER A 23 -3.73 3.58 18.02
C SER A 23 -4.59 2.34 17.82
N PHE A 24 -4.76 1.52 18.85
CA PHE A 24 -5.69 0.38 18.87
C PHE A 24 -5.46 -0.63 17.73
N LEU A 25 -4.20 -1.05 17.50
CA LEU A 25 -3.86 -1.98 16.42
C LEU A 25 -4.42 -3.39 16.65
N SER A 26 -4.59 -3.80 17.90
CA SER A 26 -5.10 -5.11 18.29
C SER A 26 -6.62 -5.25 18.25
N ASP A 27 -7.38 -4.12 18.24
CA ASP A 27 -8.84 -4.16 18.45
C ASP A 27 -9.60 -4.83 17.29
N ARG A 28 -9.10 -4.70 16.07
CA ARG A 28 -9.73 -5.33 14.91
C ARG A 28 -9.38 -6.81 14.85
N PRO A 29 -10.37 -7.71 14.69
CA PRO A 29 -10.11 -9.12 14.45
C PRO A 29 -9.15 -9.33 13.25
N MET A 30 -8.35 -10.40 13.30
CA MET A 30 -7.48 -10.79 12.19
C MET A 30 -8.33 -11.20 10.98
N HIS A 31 -7.98 -10.70 9.81
CA HIS A 31 -8.51 -11.20 8.54
C HIS A 31 -7.87 -12.53 8.18
N GLY A 32 -8.51 -13.32 7.33
CA GLY A 32 -7.95 -14.58 6.84
C GLY A 32 -6.53 -14.42 6.28
N ASP A 33 -6.32 -13.46 5.38
CA ASP A 33 -5.01 -13.20 4.79
C ASP A 33 -3.96 -12.76 5.83
N GLU A 34 -4.37 -11.94 6.83
CA GLU A 34 -3.46 -11.56 7.93
C GLU A 34 -3.02 -12.79 8.72
N ALA A 35 -3.95 -13.70 9.01
CA ALA A 35 -3.68 -14.91 9.79
C ALA A 35 -2.82 -15.92 9.00
N VAL A 36 -3.07 -16.10 7.72
CA VAL A 36 -2.21 -16.92 6.83
C VAL A 36 -0.78 -16.38 6.81
N ASN A 37 -0.61 -15.07 6.63
CA ASN A 37 0.71 -14.44 6.67
C ASN A 37 1.37 -14.59 8.06
N ALA A 38 0.59 -14.51 9.15
CA ALA A 38 1.09 -14.68 10.53
C ALA A 38 1.65 -16.08 10.76
N VAL A 39 1.02 -17.13 10.24
CA VAL A 39 1.54 -18.51 10.27
C VAL A 39 2.88 -18.59 9.55
N LYS A 40 3.02 -17.95 8.39
CA LYS A 40 4.30 -17.94 7.66
C LYS A 40 5.41 -17.19 8.40
N VAL A 41 5.06 -16.14 9.14
CA VAL A 41 6.02 -15.45 10.03
C VAL A 41 6.42 -16.35 11.19
N SER A 42 5.50 -17.10 11.78
CA SER A 42 5.81 -18.01 12.89
C SER A 42 6.75 -19.15 12.46
N GLU A 43 6.52 -19.76 11.29
CA GLU A 43 7.43 -20.76 10.73
C GLU A 43 8.87 -20.23 10.68
N LEU A 44 9.05 -18.98 10.22
CA LEU A 44 10.36 -18.34 10.18
C LEU A 44 10.96 -18.04 11.55
N ILE A 45 10.15 -17.66 12.55
CA ILE A 45 10.60 -17.40 13.93
C ILE A 45 11.05 -18.70 14.59
N GLU A 46 10.33 -19.79 14.36
CA GLU A 46 10.59 -21.11 14.93
C GLU A 46 11.76 -21.83 14.22
N GLY A 47 12.31 -21.22 13.19
CA GLY A 47 13.53 -21.69 12.52
C GLY A 47 13.28 -22.59 11.31
N ASP A 48 12.06 -22.70 10.88
CA ASP A 48 11.69 -23.44 9.68
C ASP A 48 12.20 -22.74 8.41
N GLU A 49 12.43 -23.52 7.37
CA GLU A 49 12.81 -23.00 6.07
C GLU A 49 11.58 -22.44 5.34
N TYR A 50 11.58 -21.14 5.07
CA TYR A 50 10.55 -20.54 4.23
C TYR A 50 10.62 -21.12 2.81
N LYS A 51 9.51 -21.68 2.36
CA LYS A 51 9.31 -22.15 0.98
C LYS A 51 8.21 -21.34 0.33
N TYR A 52 8.58 -20.60 -0.71
CA TYR A 52 7.59 -19.87 -1.50
C TYR A 52 6.71 -20.85 -2.26
N ASP A 53 5.39 -20.67 -2.13
CA ASP A 53 4.37 -21.42 -2.85
C ASP A 53 3.61 -20.47 -3.80
N PRO A 54 3.74 -20.65 -5.13
CA PRO A 54 3.09 -19.79 -6.12
C PRO A 54 1.57 -19.95 -6.17
N TYR A 55 1.03 -20.99 -5.52
CA TYR A 55 -0.41 -21.26 -5.51
C TYR A 55 -1.13 -20.61 -4.31
N GLU A 56 -0.42 -20.30 -3.23
CA GLU A 56 -1.06 -19.83 -2.00
C GLU A 56 -0.60 -18.43 -1.57
N TYR A 57 0.69 -18.08 -1.80
CA TYR A 57 1.30 -16.92 -1.16
C TYR A 57 1.73 -15.85 -2.15
N HIS A 58 1.72 -14.60 -1.67
CA HIS A 58 2.41 -13.49 -2.30
C HIS A 58 3.92 -13.55 -2.01
N GLY A 59 4.67 -12.58 -2.52
CA GLY A 59 6.12 -12.55 -2.35
C GLY A 59 6.58 -12.47 -0.88
N PRO A 60 7.80 -12.91 -0.57
CA PRO A 60 8.28 -13.15 0.79
C PRO A 60 8.64 -11.92 1.61
N THR A 61 8.62 -10.70 1.05
CA THR A 61 9.10 -9.50 1.77
C THR A 61 8.31 -9.21 3.04
N LEU A 62 6.98 -9.37 3.03
CA LEU A 62 6.14 -9.17 4.21
C LEU A 62 6.62 -10.04 5.37
N ASN A 63 6.85 -11.33 5.10
CA ASN A 63 7.23 -12.30 6.11
C ASN A 63 8.62 -12.00 6.69
N TYR A 64 9.62 -11.77 5.83
CA TYR A 64 10.97 -11.47 6.29
C TYR A 64 11.11 -10.12 7.02
N PHE A 65 10.41 -9.09 6.57
CA PHE A 65 10.43 -7.80 7.28
C PHE A 65 9.73 -7.87 8.63
N SER A 66 8.73 -8.74 8.77
CA SER A 66 8.02 -8.96 10.03
C SER A 66 8.89 -9.60 11.11
N LEU A 67 9.97 -10.30 10.75
CA LEU A 67 10.92 -10.82 11.74
C LEU A 67 11.54 -9.69 12.58
N ILE A 68 11.74 -8.52 11.98
CA ILE A 68 12.27 -7.35 12.71
C ILE A 68 11.25 -6.86 13.74
N THR A 69 9.98 -6.75 13.35
CA THR A 69 8.92 -6.29 14.26
C THR A 69 8.59 -7.35 15.30
N ALA A 70 8.53 -8.62 14.95
CA ALA A 70 8.36 -9.73 15.88
C ALA A 70 9.47 -9.75 16.95
N TRP A 71 10.73 -9.60 16.53
CA TRP A 71 11.86 -9.50 17.44
C TRP A 71 11.75 -8.29 18.38
N LEU A 72 11.35 -7.12 17.89
CA LEU A 72 11.14 -5.91 18.70
C LEU A 72 10.05 -6.10 19.76
N TYR A 73 9.05 -6.92 19.49
CA TYR A 73 7.98 -7.28 20.44
C TYR A 73 8.31 -8.51 21.29
N GLY A 74 9.49 -9.11 21.14
CA GLY A 74 9.98 -10.23 21.93
C GLY A 74 9.33 -11.57 21.58
N ALA A 75 8.72 -11.71 20.40
CA ALA A 75 8.11 -12.96 19.95
C ALA A 75 9.21 -13.97 19.53
N ASN A 76 9.17 -15.18 20.13
CA ASN A 76 10.07 -16.29 19.85
C ASN A 76 9.34 -17.53 19.32
N SER A 77 8.03 -17.50 19.30
CA SER A 77 7.16 -18.59 18.82
C SER A 77 5.85 -18.03 18.26
N PHE A 78 5.04 -18.88 17.63
CA PHE A 78 3.72 -18.50 17.15
C PHE A 78 2.81 -17.99 18.28
N VAL A 79 2.90 -18.57 19.44
CA VAL A 79 2.08 -18.18 20.60
C VAL A 79 2.41 -16.77 21.11
N ASP A 80 3.66 -16.33 20.97
CA ASP A 80 4.11 -15.01 21.42
C ASP A 80 3.71 -13.88 20.45
N LEU A 81 3.40 -14.22 19.19
CA LEU A 81 2.97 -13.23 18.21
C LEU A 81 1.62 -12.61 18.60
N ASN A 82 1.52 -11.30 18.40
CA ASN A 82 0.28 -10.55 18.56
C ASN A 82 0.02 -9.66 17.34
N GLU A 83 -1.20 -9.13 17.24
CA GLU A 83 -1.65 -8.29 16.14
C GLU A 83 -0.80 -7.02 15.98
N GLU A 84 -0.31 -6.46 17.09
CA GLU A 84 0.52 -5.26 17.07
C GLU A 84 1.89 -5.51 16.44
N ALA A 85 2.55 -6.61 16.83
CA ALA A 85 3.85 -7.02 16.28
C ALA A 85 3.82 -7.19 14.76
N LEU A 86 2.70 -7.65 14.23
CA LEU A 86 2.50 -7.84 12.79
C LEU A 86 2.09 -6.53 12.09
N ARG A 87 1.07 -5.84 12.63
CA ARG A 87 0.48 -4.65 12.01
C ARG A 87 1.35 -3.40 12.07
N ILE A 88 2.33 -3.36 12.97
CA ILE A 88 3.29 -2.23 13.02
C ILE A 88 4.14 -2.15 11.74
N LEU A 89 4.36 -3.26 11.03
CA LEU A 89 5.10 -3.25 9.79
C LEU A 89 4.42 -2.42 8.68
N PRO A 90 3.15 -2.68 8.29
CA PRO A 90 2.45 -1.80 7.35
C PRO A 90 2.27 -0.37 7.87
N VAL A 91 2.19 -0.12 9.20
CA VAL A 91 2.23 1.23 9.76
C VAL A 91 3.53 1.94 9.38
N ILE A 92 4.68 1.28 9.55
CA ILE A 92 6.00 1.83 9.21
C ILE A 92 6.05 2.20 7.71
N PHE A 93 5.60 1.31 6.81
CA PHE A 93 5.56 1.59 5.38
C PHE A 93 4.58 2.70 5.02
N GLY A 94 3.41 2.78 5.69
CA GLY A 94 2.46 3.87 5.54
C GLY A 94 3.04 5.24 5.97
N LEU A 95 3.88 5.27 7.00
CA LEU A 95 4.61 6.47 7.43
C LEU A 95 5.79 6.78 6.48
N PHE A 96 6.48 5.76 5.96
CA PHE A 96 7.54 5.96 4.97
C PHE A 96 7.00 6.58 3.68
N LEU A 97 5.76 6.26 3.26
CA LEU A 97 5.11 6.93 2.13
C LEU A 97 4.91 8.42 2.36
N LEU A 98 4.69 8.85 3.60
CA LEU A 98 4.69 10.28 3.95
C LEU A 98 6.10 10.88 3.86
N VAL A 99 7.10 10.22 4.43
CA VAL A 99 8.48 10.74 4.44
C VAL A 99 9.05 10.83 3.03
N ILE A 100 8.82 9.81 2.20
CA ILE A 100 9.45 9.75 0.87
C ILE A 100 8.95 10.86 -0.06
N ILE A 101 7.68 11.30 0.07
CA ILE A 101 7.15 12.38 -0.77
C ILE A 101 7.83 13.73 -0.49
N TYR A 102 8.41 13.92 0.70
CA TYR A 102 9.19 15.11 1.03
C TYR A 102 10.40 15.27 0.10
N THR A 103 10.99 14.17 -0.37
CA THR A 103 12.12 14.17 -1.30
C THR A 103 11.74 14.77 -2.65
N LEU A 104 10.46 14.75 -3.02
CA LEU A 104 9.92 15.31 -4.26
C LEU A 104 9.61 16.82 -4.19
N ARG A 105 10.07 17.53 -3.14
CA ARG A 105 9.80 18.96 -2.98
C ARG A 105 10.23 19.80 -4.19
N ASP A 106 11.34 19.45 -4.83
CA ASP A 106 11.80 20.13 -6.06
C ASP A 106 10.97 19.75 -7.29
N ALA A 107 10.42 18.53 -7.29
CA ALA A 107 9.62 18.02 -8.41
C ALA A 107 8.17 18.51 -8.40
N LEU A 108 7.58 18.65 -7.21
CA LEU A 108 6.16 19.01 -7.04
C LEU A 108 5.96 20.46 -6.59
N GLY A 109 6.97 21.05 -5.94
CA GLY A 109 6.85 22.29 -5.18
C GLY A 109 6.46 22.06 -3.72
N ALA A 110 7.00 22.88 -2.81
CA ALA A 110 6.83 22.70 -1.35
C ALA A 110 5.36 22.67 -0.90
N GLN A 111 4.50 23.51 -1.48
CA GLN A 111 3.08 23.56 -1.12
C GLN A 111 2.33 22.30 -1.58
N ALA A 112 2.63 21.79 -2.78
CA ALA A 112 2.01 20.56 -3.27
C ALA A 112 2.41 19.36 -2.39
N VAL A 113 3.67 19.28 -1.98
CA VAL A 113 4.14 18.27 -1.02
C VAL A 113 3.38 18.39 0.30
N LEU A 114 3.19 19.59 0.84
CA LEU A 114 2.45 19.79 2.09
C LEU A 114 1.01 19.30 2.00
N PHE A 115 0.28 19.68 0.93
CA PHE A 115 -1.09 19.21 0.72
C PHE A 115 -1.16 17.69 0.52
N SER A 116 -0.25 17.12 -0.29
CA SER A 116 -0.17 15.66 -0.44
C SER A 116 0.09 14.98 0.89
N PHE A 117 0.96 15.55 1.73
CA PHE A 117 1.25 15.06 3.07
C PHE A 117 0.00 15.04 3.95
N VAL A 118 -0.81 16.13 3.94
CA VAL A 118 -2.09 16.20 4.64
C VAL A 118 -3.04 15.11 4.14
N PHE A 119 -3.25 15.02 2.83
CA PHE A 119 -4.18 14.04 2.25
C PHE A 119 -3.78 12.60 2.55
N ILE A 120 -2.50 12.23 2.43
CA ILE A 120 -2.00 10.89 2.77
C ILE A 120 -2.16 10.62 4.29
N ALA A 121 -1.94 11.64 5.13
CA ALA A 121 -2.04 11.49 6.58
C ALA A 121 -3.45 11.17 7.06
N VAL A 122 -4.47 11.84 6.48
CA VAL A 122 -5.87 11.74 6.91
C VAL A 122 -6.77 10.99 5.94
N SER A 123 -6.25 10.41 4.86
CA SER A 123 -7.05 9.57 3.95
C SER A 123 -7.56 8.33 4.68
N PRO A 124 -8.89 8.09 4.71
CA PRO A 124 -9.49 6.91 5.32
C PRO A 124 -8.85 5.60 4.86
N VAL A 125 -8.72 5.41 3.57
CA VAL A 125 -8.16 4.19 2.97
C VAL A 125 -6.68 4.00 3.26
N MET A 126 -5.88 5.08 3.21
CA MET A 126 -4.45 4.99 3.54
C MET A 126 -4.22 4.67 5.01
N VAL A 127 -5.05 5.21 5.91
CA VAL A 127 -4.99 4.88 7.33
C VAL A 127 -5.42 3.42 7.53
N PHE A 128 -6.54 2.99 6.94
CA PHE A 128 -7.09 1.64 7.11
C PHE A 128 -6.08 0.56 6.71
N PHE A 129 -5.55 0.64 5.49
CA PHE A 129 -4.60 -0.37 5.01
C PHE A 129 -3.19 -0.22 5.59
N SER A 130 -2.84 0.92 6.19
CA SER A 130 -1.63 1.02 7.04
C SER A 130 -1.73 0.19 8.33
N ARG A 131 -2.93 -0.25 8.70
CA ARG A 131 -3.24 -1.04 9.89
C ARG A 131 -3.63 -2.49 9.55
N TYR A 132 -3.32 -2.91 8.33
CA TYR A 132 -3.69 -4.19 7.77
C TYR A 132 -2.44 -4.96 7.35
N PHE A 133 -2.25 -6.16 7.89
CA PHE A 133 -1.03 -6.94 7.68
C PHE A 133 -1.04 -7.65 6.33
N ILE A 134 -0.89 -6.87 5.26
CA ILE A 134 -0.85 -7.30 3.87
C ILE A 134 0.25 -6.60 3.07
N HIS A 135 0.54 -7.08 1.87
CA HIS A 135 1.69 -6.69 1.05
C HIS A 135 1.57 -5.32 0.36
N GLU A 136 0.35 -4.78 0.21
CA GLU A 136 0.04 -3.67 -0.68
C GLU A 136 0.82 -2.40 -0.39
N LEU A 137 0.88 -1.95 0.87
CA LEU A 137 1.61 -0.72 1.19
C LEU A 137 3.11 -0.86 0.98
N ILE A 138 3.65 -2.06 1.17
CA ILE A 138 5.05 -2.36 0.89
C ILE A 138 5.33 -2.21 -0.61
N LEU A 139 4.44 -2.75 -1.45
CA LEU A 139 4.52 -2.61 -2.90
C LEU A 139 4.41 -1.14 -3.34
N VAL A 140 3.45 -0.39 -2.79
CA VAL A 140 3.29 1.05 -3.09
C VAL A 140 4.53 1.85 -2.71
N PHE A 141 5.14 1.55 -1.56
CA PHE A 141 6.36 2.20 -1.11
C PHE A 141 7.54 1.95 -2.06
N PHE A 142 7.76 0.70 -2.46
CA PHE A 142 8.86 0.38 -3.39
C PHE A 142 8.57 0.92 -4.80
N THR A 143 7.31 0.96 -5.25
CA THR A 143 6.92 1.63 -6.50
C THR A 143 7.21 3.12 -6.44
N ALA A 144 6.87 3.80 -5.35
CA ALA A 144 7.19 5.22 -5.16
C ALA A 144 8.70 5.45 -5.11
N THR A 145 9.45 4.59 -4.42
CA THR A 145 10.93 4.66 -4.34
C THR A 145 11.57 4.48 -5.73
N PHE A 146 11.06 3.54 -6.53
CA PHE A 146 11.49 3.35 -7.92
C PHE A 146 11.26 4.61 -8.76
N ILE A 147 10.06 5.21 -8.70
CA ILE A 147 9.71 6.43 -9.44
C ILE A 147 10.60 7.61 -9.01
N ILE A 148 10.83 7.77 -7.71
CA ILE A 148 11.69 8.82 -7.14
C ILE A 148 13.14 8.62 -7.57
N GLY A 149 13.64 7.40 -7.50
CA GLY A 149 14.97 7.04 -8.00
C GLY A 149 15.13 7.39 -9.48
N GLY A 150 14.12 7.06 -10.29
CA GLY A 150 14.05 7.41 -11.71
C GLY A 150 14.09 8.92 -11.97
N TYR A 151 13.33 9.70 -11.21
CA TYR A 151 13.34 11.16 -11.29
C TYR A 151 14.73 11.75 -11.00
N PHE A 152 15.37 11.33 -9.91
CA PHE A 152 16.71 11.82 -9.55
C PHE A 152 17.78 11.31 -10.50
N TYR A 153 17.64 10.08 -11.01
CA TYR A 153 18.55 9.55 -12.02
C TYR A 153 18.50 10.37 -13.31
N LEU A 154 17.33 10.69 -13.83
CA LEU A 154 17.18 11.53 -15.03
C LEU A 154 17.68 12.98 -14.81
N LYS A 155 17.61 13.48 -13.57
CA LYS A 155 18.16 14.80 -13.20
C LYS A 155 19.69 14.78 -13.10
N ASN A 156 20.25 13.72 -12.55
CA ASN A 156 21.70 13.54 -12.38
C ASN A 156 22.05 12.05 -12.31
N PRO A 157 22.56 11.43 -13.40
CA PRO A 157 22.81 10.00 -13.48
C PRO A 157 23.98 9.59 -12.58
N ARG A 158 23.68 9.20 -11.33
CA ARG A 158 24.63 8.65 -10.34
C ARG A 158 24.35 7.19 -10.06
N ILE A 159 25.38 6.45 -9.69
CA ILE A 159 25.31 5.01 -9.33
C ILE A 159 24.28 4.76 -8.24
N ILE A 160 24.20 5.62 -7.23
CA ILE A 160 23.26 5.46 -6.11
C ILE A 160 21.80 5.39 -6.58
N TRP A 161 21.41 6.22 -7.55
CA TRP A 161 20.06 6.19 -8.10
C TRP A 161 19.80 4.95 -8.94
N ALA A 162 20.82 4.44 -9.64
CA ALA A 162 20.74 3.16 -10.35
C ALA A 162 20.53 2.00 -9.37
N LEU A 163 21.27 1.99 -8.27
CA LEU A 163 21.08 0.99 -7.21
C LEU A 163 19.68 1.07 -6.58
N ILE A 164 19.21 2.29 -6.24
CA ILE A 164 17.87 2.48 -5.65
C ILE A 164 16.80 1.95 -6.62
N ILE A 165 16.89 2.24 -7.92
CA ILE A 165 15.96 1.74 -8.94
C ILE A 165 15.99 0.20 -8.97
N GLY A 166 17.17 -0.40 -9.08
CA GLY A 166 17.30 -1.84 -9.20
C GLY A 166 16.85 -2.57 -7.92
N VAL A 167 17.29 -2.11 -6.75
CA VAL A 167 16.87 -2.68 -5.45
C VAL A 167 15.35 -2.55 -5.28
N SER A 168 14.77 -1.38 -5.61
CA SER A 168 13.31 -1.20 -5.53
C SER A 168 12.58 -2.15 -6.47
N LEU A 169 13.06 -2.36 -7.70
CA LEU A 169 12.48 -3.30 -8.65
C LEU A 169 12.51 -4.73 -8.12
N GLY A 170 13.65 -5.17 -7.58
CA GLY A 170 13.78 -6.50 -6.97
C GLY A 170 12.84 -6.68 -5.77
N LEU A 171 12.72 -5.66 -4.91
CA LEU A 171 11.80 -5.67 -3.77
C LEU A 171 10.33 -5.61 -4.20
N MET A 172 9.96 -4.87 -5.25
CA MET A 172 8.61 -4.90 -5.83
C MET A 172 8.24 -6.32 -6.26
N HIS A 173 9.11 -7.01 -7.01
CA HIS A 173 8.90 -8.40 -7.42
C HIS A 173 8.77 -9.32 -6.20
N ALA A 174 9.69 -9.21 -5.23
CA ALA A 174 9.67 -10.02 -4.02
C ALA A 174 8.53 -9.66 -3.05
N THR A 175 7.71 -8.64 -3.35
CA THR A 175 6.56 -8.26 -2.53
C THR A 175 5.26 -8.84 -3.08
N LYS A 176 4.95 -8.61 -4.36
CA LYS A 176 3.67 -9.05 -4.92
C LYS A 176 3.71 -9.13 -6.45
N GLU A 177 3.05 -10.13 -7.02
CA GLU A 177 3.00 -10.39 -8.47
C GLU A 177 2.43 -9.21 -9.26
N THR A 178 1.51 -8.46 -8.65
CA THR A 178 0.90 -7.26 -9.27
C THR A 178 1.90 -6.11 -9.51
N PHE A 179 3.17 -6.25 -9.12
CA PHE A 179 4.22 -5.29 -9.46
C PHE A 179 4.35 -5.08 -10.97
N VAL A 180 4.04 -6.10 -11.78
CA VAL A 180 4.07 -5.98 -13.25
C VAL A 180 3.09 -4.92 -13.75
N ILE A 181 1.97 -4.72 -13.07
CA ILE A 181 1.00 -3.66 -13.37
C ILE A 181 1.64 -2.29 -13.14
N SER A 182 2.31 -2.11 -12.00
CA SER A 182 3.02 -0.88 -11.68
C SER A 182 4.15 -0.57 -12.68
N ILE A 183 4.95 -1.58 -13.05
CA ILE A 183 6.02 -1.43 -14.06
C ILE A 183 5.43 -1.12 -15.43
N SER A 184 4.37 -1.80 -15.84
CA SER A 184 3.68 -1.50 -17.11
C SER A 184 3.17 -0.07 -17.15
N ALA A 185 2.59 0.43 -16.06
CA ALA A 185 2.13 1.82 -15.98
C ALA A 185 3.30 2.83 -16.00
N ILE A 186 4.43 2.51 -15.36
CA ILE A 186 5.64 3.34 -15.41
C ILE A 186 6.19 3.39 -16.84
N VAL A 187 6.33 2.24 -17.50
CA VAL A 187 6.85 2.16 -18.88
C VAL A 187 5.95 2.90 -19.85
N LEU A 188 4.63 2.70 -19.79
CA LEU A 188 3.67 3.42 -20.62
C LEU A 188 3.67 4.92 -20.33
N GLY A 189 3.73 5.34 -19.05
CA GLY A 189 3.83 6.75 -18.68
C GLY A 189 5.09 7.42 -19.24
N LEU A 190 6.24 6.75 -19.17
CA LEU A 190 7.48 7.21 -19.78
C LEU A 190 7.40 7.21 -21.30
N PHE A 191 6.78 6.23 -21.92
CA PHE A 191 6.55 6.18 -23.36
C PHE A 191 5.71 7.36 -23.85
N PHE A 192 4.60 7.68 -23.19
CA PHE A 192 3.77 8.84 -23.55
C PHE A 192 4.55 10.17 -23.43
N LEU A 193 5.36 10.33 -22.39
CA LEU A 193 6.25 11.50 -22.28
C LEU A 193 7.29 11.53 -23.41
N PHE A 194 7.87 10.38 -23.72
CA PHE A 194 8.89 10.28 -24.77
C PHE A 194 8.31 10.65 -26.15
N VAL A 195 7.11 10.17 -26.47
CA VAL A 195 6.42 10.49 -27.73
C VAL A 195 6.10 11.99 -27.83
N GLN A 196 5.71 12.64 -26.74
CA GLN A 196 5.42 14.08 -26.70
C GLN A 196 6.68 14.96 -26.70
N ALA A 197 7.85 14.39 -26.36
CA ALA A 197 9.09 15.14 -26.30
C ALA A 197 9.61 15.51 -27.71
N SER A 198 10.22 16.70 -27.85
CA SER A 198 10.92 17.08 -29.07
C SER A 198 12.08 16.12 -29.37
N LYS A 199 12.48 16.00 -30.65
CA LYS A 199 13.61 15.15 -31.07
C LYS A 199 14.88 15.43 -30.25
N LYS A 200 15.18 16.71 -29.97
CA LYS A 200 16.31 17.12 -29.12
C LYS A 200 16.22 16.54 -27.69
N ASN A 201 15.04 16.62 -27.07
CA ASN A 201 14.82 16.12 -25.74
C ASN A 201 14.86 14.57 -25.67
N ARG A 202 14.33 13.89 -26.69
CA ARG A 202 14.41 12.42 -26.80
C ARG A 202 15.88 11.96 -26.84
N LEU A 203 16.70 12.58 -27.66
CA LEU A 203 18.13 12.29 -27.76
C LEU A 203 18.87 12.58 -26.43
N ALA A 204 18.50 13.66 -25.73
CA ALA A 204 19.08 13.99 -24.43
C ALA A 204 18.76 12.92 -23.38
N ILE A 205 17.50 12.43 -23.32
CA ILE A 205 17.09 11.35 -22.41
C ILE A 205 17.89 10.08 -22.73
N LEU A 206 17.93 9.67 -24.00
CA LEU A 206 18.66 8.45 -24.38
C LEU A 206 20.16 8.52 -24.04
N LYS A 207 20.78 9.70 -24.24
CA LYS A 207 22.20 9.91 -23.88
C LYS A 207 22.45 9.99 -22.37
N SER A 208 21.44 10.29 -21.54
CA SER A 208 21.58 10.34 -20.08
C SER A 208 21.64 8.95 -19.46
N VAL A 209 21.08 7.95 -20.13
CA VAL A 209 21.11 6.56 -19.64
C VAL A 209 22.44 5.91 -19.96
N ARG A 210 23.21 5.56 -18.93
CA ARG A 210 24.49 4.86 -19.06
C ARG A 210 24.26 3.35 -19.07
N VAL A 211 24.84 2.65 -20.04
CA VAL A 211 24.70 1.19 -20.17
C VAL A 211 25.15 0.47 -18.91
N SER A 212 26.28 0.91 -18.29
CA SER A 212 26.76 0.34 -17.03
C SER A 212 25.77 0.52 -15.87
N HIS A 213 25.04 1.63 -15.82
CA HIS A 213 24.02 1.85 -14.80
C HIS A 213 22.77 1.00 -15.07
N LEU A 214 22.39 0.80 -16.34
CA LEU A 214 21.30 -0.10 -16.69
C LEU A 214 21.63 -1.55 -16.28
N PHE A 215 22.85 -2.00 -16.57
CA PHE A 215 23.31 -3.31 -16.14
C PHE A 215 23.26 -3.43 -14.60
N LEU A 216 23.71 -2.39 -13.88
CA LEU A 216 23.65 -2.36 -12.42
C LEU A 216 22.21 -2.40 -11.89
N MET A 217 21.25 -1.70 -12.53
CA MET A 217 19.82 -1.78 -12.18
C MET A 217 19.29 -3.20 -12.31
N LEU A 218 19.59 -3.86 -13.44
CA LEU A 218 19.12 -5.21 -13.70
C LEU A 218 19.75 -6.25 -12.77
N ILE A 219 21.07 -6.17 -12.56
CA ILE A 219 21.76 -7.15 -11.70
C ILE A 219 21.35 -6.99 -10.23
N SER A 220 21.19 -5.76 -9.75
CA SER A 220 20.71 -5.54 -8.38
C SER A 220 19.26 -5.96 -8.20
N ALA A 221 18.39 -5.73 -9.18
CA ALA A 221 17.00 -6.22 -9.16
C ALA A 221 16.95 -7.74 -9.12
N PHE A 222 17.71 -8.40 -10.00
CA PHE A 222 17.80 -9.85 -10.05
C PHE A 222 18.37 -10.43 -8.75
N PHE A 223 19.45 -9.84 -8.22
CA PHE A 223 20.06 -10.29 -6.97
C PHE A 223 19.09 -10.21 -5.78
N ILE A 224 18.41 -9.07 -5.61
CA ILE A 224 17.44 -8.89 -4.52
C ILE A 224 16.27 -9.85 -4.66
N SER A 225 15.68 -9.97 -5.85
CA SER A 225 14.60 -10.92 -6.10
C SER A 225 15.02 -12.36 -5.79
N THR A 226 16.17 -12.79 -6.34
CA THR A 226 16.75 -14.12 -6.07
C THR A 226 16.97 -14.35 -4.58
N LEU A 227 17.55 -13.39 -3.88
CA LEU A 227 17.83 -13.48 -2.45
C LEU A 227 16.57 -13.80 -1.64
N PHE A 228 15.47 -13.07 -1.88
CA PHE A 228 14.24 -13.26 -1.15
C PHE A 228 13.49 -14.54 -1.54
N PHE A 229 13.30 -14.82 -2.83
CA PHE A 229 12.56 -16.00 -3.26
C PHE A 229 13.31 -17.30 -3.00
N SER A 230 14.64 -17.27 -2.99
CA SER A 230 15.46 -18.44 -2.62
C SER A 230 15.62 -18.62 -1.11
N SER A 231 14.92 -17.82 -0.29
CA SER A 231 15.06 -17.87 1.17
C SER A 231 16.53 -17.76 1.61
N PHE A 232 17.22 -16.74 1.08
CA PHE A 232 18.65 -16.50 1.30
C PHE A 232 19.52 -17.69 0.86
N PHE A 233 19.21 -18.21 -0.36
CA PHE A 233 19.87 -19.33 -1.03
C PHE A 233 19.62 -20.71 -0.42
N LYS A 234 18.71 -20.86 0.56
CA LYS A 234 18.33 -22.16 1.12
C LYS A 234 17.35 -22.94 0.24
N ASN A 235 16.46 -22.24 -0.48
CA ASN A 235 15.46 -22.83 -1.39
C ASN A 235 15.62 -22.31 -2.84
N PRO A 236 16.51 -22.87 -3.66
CA PRO A 236 16.70 -22.41 -5.05
C PRO A 236 15.46 -22.56 -5.95
N LYS A 237 14.56 -23.50 -5.63
CA LYS A 237 13.31 -23.70 -6.37
C LYS A 237 12.41 -22.47 -6.34
N GLY A 238 12.38 -21.70 -5.25
CA GLY A 238 11.57 -20.50 -5.11
C GLY A 238 11.82 -19.44 -6.20
N ILE A 239 13.02 -19.45 -6.84
CA ILE A 239 13.33 -18.56 -7.97
C ILE A 239 12.47 -18.92 -9.18
N ILE A 240 12.31 -20.22 -9.47
CA ILE A 240 11.49 -20.71 -10.58
C ILE A 240 10.00 -20.49 -10.24
N ASP A 241 9.62 -20.81 -9.01
CA ASP A 241 8.25 -20.66 -8.52
C ASP A 241 7.79 -19.19 -8.58
N SER A 242 8.69 -18.21 -8.39
CA SER A 242 8.38 -16.79 -8.53
C SER A 242 8.01 -16.36 -9.96
N ILE A 243 8.39 -17.13 -10.95
CA ILE A 243 8.01 -16.90 -12.35
C ILE A 243 6.73 -17.65 -12.68
N SER A 244 6.58 -18.90 -12.19
CA SER A 244 5.39 -19.72 -12.44
C SER A 244 4.12 -19.12 -11.85
N THR A 245 4.23 -18.30 -10.80
CA THR A 245 3.11 -17.61 -10.17
C THR A 245 2.28 -16.75 -11.16
N PHE A 246 2.92 -16.20 -12.22
CA PHE A 246 2.20 -15.40 -13.23
C PHE A 246 1.22 -16.22 -14.05
N VAL A 247 1.52 -17.49 -14.31
CA VAL A 247 0.60 -18.41 -14.99
C VAL A 247 -0.59 -18.72 -14.08
N THR A 248 -0.32 -19.04 -12.81
CA THR A 248 -1.36 -19.32 -11.81
C THR A 248 -2.31 -18.15 -11.60
N TYR A 249 -1.80 -16.92 -11.61
CA TYR A 249 -2.63 -15.72 -11.46
C TYR A 249 -3.56 -15.47 -12.67
N ALA A 250 -3.11 -15.80 -13.88
CA ALA A 250 -3.95 -15.70 -15.06
C ALA A 250 -5.18 -16.63 -14.95
N ASP A 251 -4.96 -17.87 -14.50
CA ASP A 251 -6.04 -18.87 -14.33
C ASP A 251 -7.03 -18.46 -13.20
N ARG A 252 -6.53 -17.87 -12.10
CA ARG A 252 -7.38 -17.38 -11.01
C ARG A 252 -8.26 -16.20 -11.39
N ALA A 253 -7.80 -15.35 -12.29
CA ALA A 253 -8.56 -14.16 -12.72
C ALA A 253 -9.86 -14.49 -13.41
N GLU A 254 -10.01 -15.70 -14.00
CA GLU A 254 -11.19 -16.14 -14.73
C GLU A 254 -12.27 -16.77 -13.82
N ASN A 255 -11.90 -17.37 -12.66
CA ASN A 255 -12.77 -18.24 -11.86
C ASN A 255 -12.98 -17.75 -10.42
N SER A 256 -13.17 -16.44 -10.17
CA SER A 256 -13.20 -15.93 -8.81
C SER A 256 -14.53 -15.32 -8.41
N VAL A 257 -14.85 -15.44 -7.11
CA VAL A 257 -15.98 -14.74 -6.45
C VAL A 257 -15.74 -13.22 -6.32
N HIS A 258 -14.54 -12.74 -6.70
CA HIS A 258 -14.12 -11.35 -6.58
C HIS A 258 -14.30 -10.55 -7.87
N VAL A 259 -15.24 -10.97 -8.74
CA VAL A 259 -15.54 -10.25 -9.97
C VAL A 259 -16.39 -9.03 -9.67
N HIS A 260 -15.86 -7.86 -10.00
CA HIS A 260 -16.53 -6.58 -9.79
C HIS A 260 -16.51 -5.72 -11.08
N PRO A 261 -17.49 -4.80 -11.26
CA PRO A 261 -17.55 -3.93 -12.43
C PRO A 261 -16.34 -2.97 -12.50
N TRP A 262 -16.07 -2.40 -13.67
CA TRP A 262 -14.94 -1.52 -13.92
C TRP A 262 -14.91 -0.28 -13.00
N TYR A 263 -16.07 0.20 -12.54
CA TYR A 263 -16.23 1.38 -11.70
C TYR A 263 -16.14 1.09 -10.18
N PHE A 264 -15.89 -0.15 -9.79
CA PHE A 264 -15.87 -0.59 -8.37
C PHE A 264 -15.04 0.32 -7.46
N TYR A 265 -13.80 0.61 -7.84
CA TYR A 265 -12.94 1.47 -7.02
C TYR A 265 -13.42 2.91 -6.94
N PHE A 266 -14.01 3.45 -8.01
CA PHE A 266 -14.59 4.79 -8.01
C PHE A 266 -15.80 4.86 -7.09
N GLN A 267 -16.62 3.82 -7.05
CA GLN A 267 -17.74 3.73 -6.11
C GLN A 267 -17.25 3.77 -4.66
N LEU A 268 -16.20 3.00 -4.32
CA LEU A 268 -15.60 3.00 -2.98
C LEU A 268 -15.09 4.40 -2.57
N LEU A 269 -14.45 5.12 -3.51
CA LEU A 269 -13.81 6.41 -3.22
C LEU A 269 -14.77 7.59 -3.31
N PHE A 270 -15.75 7.57 -4.22
CA PHE A 270 -16.64 8.73 -4.43
C PHE A 270 -17.74 8.79 -3.37
N PHE A 271 -18.50 7.71 -3.26
CA PHE A 271 -19.58 7.58 -2.28
C PHE A 271 -19.94 6.11 -2.13
N TYR A 272 -19.77 5.59 -0.94
CA TYR A 272 -20.17 4.23 -0.61
C TYR A 272 -21.07 4.23 0.62
N GLN A 273 -22.23 3.60 0.49
CA GLN A 273 -23.14 3.31 1.58
C GLN A 273 -23.79 1.95 1.31
N TYR A 274 -23.76 1.08 2.30
CA TYR A 274 -24.39 -0.23 2.21
C TYR A 274 -25.49 -0.34 3.25
N SER A 275 -26.73 -0.66 2.82
CA SER A 275 -27.92 -0.67 3.67
C SER A 275 -28.06 0.62 4.48
N ASP A 276 -28.57 0.56 5.70
CA ASP A 276 -28.67 1.69 6.65
C ASP A 276 -27.35 2.02 7.34
N GLY A 277 -26.22 1.63 6.75
CA GLY A 277 -24.89 1.89 7.29
C GLY A 277 -24.40 3.31 7.12
N PRO A 278 -23.23 3.62 7.68
CA PRO A 278 -22.57 4.89 7.48
C PRO A 278 -22.17 5.06 6.02
N PHE A 279 -22.14 6.30 5.55
CA PHE A 279 -21.54 6.59 4.24
C PHE A 279 -20.04 6.88 4.39
N PHE A 280 -19.28 6.48 3.38
CA PHE A 280 -17.86 6.75 3.26
C PHE A 280 -17.54 7.43 1.93
N SER A 281 -16.62 8.39 1.96
CA SER A 281 -16.28 9.17 0.79
C SER A 281 -14.91 9.82 0.91
N GLU A 282 -14.14 9.75 -0.17
CA GLU A 282 -12.88 10.49 -0.37
C GLU A 282 -13.00 11.42 -1.61
N TRP A 283 -14.20 11.91 -1.92
CA TRP A 283 -14.51 12.69 -3.12
C TRP A 283 -13.59 13.90 -3.33
N ILE A 284 -13.13 14.54 -2.25
CA ILE A 284 -12.23 15.69 -2.35
C ILE A 284 -10.88 15.31 -2.98
N VAL A 285 -10.37 14.11 -2.71
CA VAL A 285 -9.15 13.60 -3.34
C VAL A 285 -9.38 13.35 -4.83
N LEU A 286 -10.52 12.72 -5.18
CA LEU A 286 -10.91 12.52 -6.58
C LEU A 286 -10.96 13.86 -7.33
N PHE A 287 -11.69 14.83 -6.79
CA PHE A 287 -11.84 16.15 -7.40
C PHE A 287 -10.49 16.86 -7.57
N LEU A 288 -9.70 16.96 -6.50
CA LEU A 288 -8.41 17.64 -6.55
C LEU A 288 -7.39 16.91 -7.43
N SER A 289 -7.43 15.57 -7.48
CA SER A 289 -6.56 14.81 -8.37
C SER A 289 -6.89 15.06 -9.84
N LEU A 290 -8.18 15.20 -10.19
CA LEU A 290 -8.60 15.59 -11.55
C LEU A 290 -8.11 17.00 -11.90
N VAL A 291 -8.23 17.97 -10.97
CA VAL A 291 -7.69 19.32 -11.15
C VAL A 291 -6.17 19.27 -11.34
N GLY A 292 -5.46 18.55 -10.49
CA GLY A 292 -4.00 18.39 -10.59
C GLY A 292 -3.57 17.70 -11.88
N SER A 293 -4.33 16.71 -12.32
CA SER A 293 -4.11 16.02 -13.61
C SER A 293 -4.34 16.93 -14.80
N PHE A 294 -5.40 17.73 -14.79
CA PHE A 294 -5.71 18.68 -15.85
C PHE A 294 -4.56 19.70 -16.06
N PHE A 295 -4.14 20.37 -15.00
CA PHE A 295 -3.05 21.34 -15.08
C PHE A 295 -1.69 20.66 -15.34
N GLY A 296 -1.47 19.48 -14.78
CA GLY A 296 -0.27 18.68 -15.02
C GLY A 296 -0.13 18.24 -16.49
N PHE A 297 -1.23 17.80 -17.10
CA PHE A 297 -1.27 17.44 -18.51
C PHE A 297 -0.98 18.63 -19.42
N ARG A 298 -1.59 19.79 -19.15
CA ARG A 298 -1.34 21.03 -19.90
C ARG A 298 0.06 21.61 -19.66
N GLY A 299 0.69 21.26 -18.54
CA GLY A 299 1.97 21.85 -18.12
C GLY A 299 1.85 23.29 -17.60
N GLU A 300 0.63 23.77 -17.32
CA GLU A 300 0.30 25.10 -16.80
C GLU A 300 0.33 25.10 -15.27
N LEU A 301 1.49 24.90 -14.68
CA LEU A 301 1.67 24.69 -13.25
C LEU A 301 2.20 25.93 -12.55
N LYS A 302 1.66 26.24 -11.36
CA LYS A 302 2.18 27.32 -10.51
C LYS A 302 3.57 27.01 -9.99
N TYR A 303 3.81 25.76 -9.60
CA TYR A 303 5.07 25.26 -9.09
C TYR A 303 5.31 23.81 -9.55
N GLY A 304 6.55 23.36 -9.43
CA GLY A 304 6.95 21.99 -9.73
C GLY A 304 7.50 21.79 -11.13
N ASN A 305 7.94 20.58 -11.41
CA ASN A 305 8.49 20.17 -12.70
C ASN A 305 7.38 19.63 -13.61
N PRO A 306 7.04 20.34 -14.73
CA PRO A 306 5.92 19.93 -15.57
C PRO A 306 6.09 18.53 -16.18
N LYS A 307 7.32 18.11 -16.49
CA LYS A 307 7.58 16.78 -17.06
C LYS A 307 7.31 15.69 -16.05
N PHE A 308 7.76 15.88 -14.81
CA PHE A 308 7.52 14.89 -13.74
C PHE A 308 6.04 14.80 -13.37
N ILE A 309 5.36 15.93 -13.23
CA ILE A 309 3.92 15.94 -12.89
C ILE A 309 3.11 15.32 -14.04
N ARG A 310 3.45 15.60 -15.31
CA ARG A 310 2.82 14.96 -16.47
C ARG A 310 3.07 13.44 -16.50
N PHE A 311 4.28 13.00 -16.13
CA PHE A 311 4.55 11.58 -15.94
C PHE A 311 3.61 10.96 -14.88
N LEU A 312 3.46 11.60 -13.72
CA LEU A 312 2.56 11.13 -12.67
C LEU A 312 1.10 11.05 -13.16
N VAL A 313 0.66 12.00 -13.98
CA VAL A 313 -0.68 11.96 -14.63
C VAL A 313 -0.82 10.72 -15.49
N PHE A 314 0.12 10.44 -16.38
CA PHE A 314 0.07 9.26 -17.23
C PHE A 314 0.18 7.98 -16.44
N PHE A 315 1.13 7.88 -15.51
CA PHE A 315 1.27 6.73 -14.61
C PHE A 315 -0.02 6.42 -13.86
N THR A 316 -0.60 7.43 -13.21
CA THR A 316 -1.83 7.26 -12.42
C THR A 316 -3.01 6.89 -13.32
N ALA A 317 -3.16 7.50 -14.50
CA ALA A 317 -4.24 7.18 -15.42
C ALA A 317 -4.11 5.73 -15.95
N VAL A 318 -2.91 5.32 -16.37
CA VAL A 318 -2.68 3.97 -16.90
C VAL A 318 -2.96 2.91 -15.85
N ILE A 319 -2.45 3.09 -14.63
CA ILE A 319 -2.63 2.10 -13.56
C ILE A 319 -4.11 2.01 -13.12
N ILE A 320 -4.85 3.14 -13.11
CA ILE A 320 -6.31 3.15 -12.90
C ILE A 320 -7.01 2.34 -13.99
N ILE A 321 -6.67 2.58 -15.27
CA ILE A 321 -7.28 1.87 -16.40
C ILE A 321 -7.02 0.37 -16.28
N ILE A 322 -5.79 -0.06 -16.02
CA ILE A 322 -5.47 -1.49 -15.91
C ILE A 322 -6.27 -2.14 -14.77
N TYR A 323 -6.25 -1.58 -13.55
CA TYR A 323 -7.02 -2.14 -12.42
C TYR A 323 -8.55 -2.08 -12.64
N SER A 324 -9.05 -1.10 -13.39
CA SER A 324 -10.48 -1.04 -13.73
C SER A 324 -10.88 -2.12 -14.72
N LEU A 325 -10.00 -2.48 -15.66
CA LEU A 325 -10.27 -3.50 -16.67
C LEU A 325 -10.14 -4.93 -16.14
N ILE A 326 -9.27 -5.18 -15.16
CA ILE A 326 -9.13 -6.51 -14.56
C ILE A 326 -10.42 -6.85 -13.80
N PRO A 327 -11.10 -8.00 -14.12
CA PRO A 327 -12.35 -8.37 -13.46
C PRO A 327 -12.18 -8.63 -11.96
N TYR A 328 -11.12 -9.34 -11.58
CA TYR A 328 -10.78 -9.62 -10.19
C TYR A 328 -10.39 -8.34 -9.45
N LYS A 329 -11.15 -7.96 -8.42
CA LYS A 329 -10.92 -6.75 -7.65
C LYS A 329 -11.11 -6.99 -6.16
N THR A 330 -10.10 -6.59 -5.39
CA THR A 330 -10.19 -6.46 -3.94
C THR A 330 -9.96 -5.00 -3.54
N PRO A 331 -10.56 -4.51 -2.43
CA PRO A 331 -10.48 -3.10 -2.07
C PRO A 331 -9.06 -2.57 -1.92
N TRP A 332 -8.11 -3.37 -1.42
CA TRP A 332 -6.73 -2.95 -1.20
C TRP A 332 -5.92 -2.74 -2.50
N CYS A 333 -6.33 -3.34 -3.62
CA CYS A 333 -5.65 -3.10 -4.90
C CYS A 333 -5.70 -1.63 -5.36
N LEU A 334 -6.67 -0.85 -4.88
CA LEU A 334 -6.76 0.58 -5.18
C LEU A 334 -5.54 1.38 -4.71
N LEU A 335 -4.82 0.92 -3.67
CA LEU A 335 -3.69 1.63 -3.09
C LEU A 335 -2.60 1.94 -4.13
N SER A 336 -2.39 1.05 -5.09
CA SER A 336 -1.37 1.18 -6.14
C SER A 336 -1.56 2.43 -7.01
N PHE A 337 -2.79 2.85 -7.28
CA PHE A 337 -3.06 4.08 -8.05
C PHE A 337 -3.49 5.24 -7.15
N TYR A 338 -4.09 4.96 -6.01
CA TYR A 338 -4.64 5.98 -5.13
C TYR A 338 -3.56 6.87 -4.52
N TYR A 339 -2.38 6.31 -4.22
CA TYR A 339 -1.24 7.10 -3.80
C TYR A 339 -0.85 8.16 -4.85
N GLY A 340 -0.86 7.81 -6.14
CA GLY A 340 -0.66 8.76 -7.23
C GLY A 340 -1.74 9.86 -7.26
N MET A 341 -3.01 9.50 -7.00
CA MET A 341 -4.11 10.48 -6.91
C MET A 341 -3.92 11.42 -5.73
N LEU A 342 -3.48 10.95 -4.56
CA LEU A 342 -3.18 11.78 -3.38
C LEU A 342 -2.05 12.78 -3.68
N VAL A 343 -1.02 12.38 -4.42
CA VAL A 343 0.04 13.28 -4.86
C VAL A 343 -0.48 14.33 -5.83
N LEU A 344 -1.27 13.92 -6.82
CA LEU A 344 -1.88 14.84 -7.81
C LEU A 344 -2.91 15.77 -7.16
N SER A 345 -3.62 15.34 -6.11
CA SER A 345 -4.52 16.23 -5.37
C SER A 345 -3.77 17.33 -4.62
N GLY A 346 -2.57 17.07 -4.13
CA GLY A 346 -1.69 18.13 -3.61
C GLY A 346 -1.32 19.17 -4.68
N VAL A 347 -1.04 18.72 -5.90
CA VAL A 347 -0.81 19.61 -7.05
C VAL A 347 -2.08 20.42 -7.36
N GLY A 348 -3.24 19.76 -7.42
CA GLY A 348 -4.53 20.40 -7.69
C GLY A 348 -4.92 21.45 -6.65
N ALA A 349 -4.71 21.14 -5.36
CA ALA A 349 -4.95 22.10 -4.28
C ALA A 349 -4.13 23.39 -4.49
N VAL A 350 -2.86 23.27 -4.87
CA VAL A 350 -1.99 24.42 -5.16
C VAL A 350 -2.54 25.26 -6.31
N GLN A 351 -3.02 24.65 -7.38
CA GLN A 351 -3.59 25.41 -8.50
C GLN A 351 -4.82 26.24 -8.04
N LEU A 352 -5.70 25.64 -7.26
CA LEU A 352 -6.93 26.30 -6.78
C LEU A 352 -6.66 27.45 -5.79
N ILE A 353 -5.73 27.26 -4.86
CA ILE A 353 -5.41 28.33 -3.88
C ILE A 353 -4.61 29.50 -4.50
N HIS A 354 -4.16 29.38 -5.75
CA HIS A 354 -3.47 30.43 -6.48
C HIS A 354 -4.29 30.99 -7.67
N LEU A 355 -5.59 30.74 -7.71
CA LEU A 355 -6.47 31.34 -8.68
C LEU A 355 -6.40 32.89 -8.62
N ARG A 356 -6.41 33.54 -9.80
CA ARG A 356 -6.34 35.01 -9.91
C ARG A 356 -7.54 35.69 -9.28
N ASN A 357 -8.74 35.14 -9.50
CA ASN A 357 -9.97 35.67 -8.92
C ASN A 357 -10.00 35.38 -7.40
N LYS A 358 -10.08 36.46 -6.60
CA LYS A 358 -10.03 36.39 -5.12
C LYS A 358 -11.20 35.59 -4.55
N SER A 359 -12.40 35.76 -5.09
CA SER A 359 -13.60 35.05 -4.61
C SER A 359 -13.48 33.53 -4.84
N PHE A 360 -13.13 33.10 -6.06
CA PHE A 360 -12.92 31.69 -6.36
C PHE A 360 -11.78 31.09 -5.54
N ARG A 361 -10.71 31.84 -5.29
CA ARG A 361 -9.60 31.42 -4.44
C ARG A 361 -10.05 31.17 -3.00
N LEU A 362 -10.83 32.09 -2.40
CA LEU A 362 -11.34 31.95 -1.03
C LEU A 362 -12.31 30.77 -0.92
N ILE A 363 -13.21 30.61 -1.88
CA ILE A 363 -14.11 29.44 -1.97
C ILE A 363 -13.29 28.14 -2.02
N SER A 364 -12.25 28.09 -2.86
CA SER A 364 -11.40 26.91 -2.98
C SER A 364 -10.67 26.58 -1.67
N ILE A 365 -10.15 27.58 -0.96
CA ILE A 365 -9.53 27.40 0.35
C ILE A 365 -10.55 26.81 1.34
N GLY A 366 -11.78 27.35 1.36
CA GLY A 366 -12.88 26.83 2.19
C GLY A 366 -13.23 25.37 1.87
N ILE A 367 -13.37 25.03 0.59
CA ILE A 367 -13.66 23.66 0.12
C ILE A 367 -12.54 22.69 0.53
N ILE A 368 -11.27 23.08 0.32
CA ILE A 368 -10.11 22.23 0.70
C ILE A 368 -10.08 22.03 2.21
N PHE A 369 -10.30 23.08 3.00
CA PHE A 369 -10.32 23.01 4.47
C PHE A 369 -11.43 22.07 4.96
N LEU A 370 -12.66 22.25 4.47
CA LEU A 370 -13.78 21.38 4.80
C LEU A 370 -13.55 19.93 4.32
N GLY A 371 -12.94 19.78 3.15
CA GLY A 371 -12.55 18.47 2.62
C GLY A 371 -11.55 17.74 3.51
N VAL A 372 -10.55 18.45 4.06
CA VAL A 372 -9.58 17.85 5.01
C VAL A 372 -10.27 17.44 6.31
N LEU A 373 -11.18 18.28 6.85
CA LEU A 373 -11.96 17.93 8.03
C LEU A 373 -12.86 16.72 7.77
N HIS A 374 -13.50 16.67 6.60
CA HIS A 374 -14.29 15.52 6.17
C HIS A 374 -13.44 14.24 6.10
N LEU A 375 -12.25 14.27 5.43
CA LEU A 375 -11.36 13.11 5.38
C LEU A 375 -10.94 12.65 6.79
N GLY A 376 -10.57 13.57 7.67
CA GLY A 376 -10.20 13.24 9.06
C GLY A 376 -11.35 12.58 9.83
N GLN A 377 -12.58 13.10 9.67
CA GLN A 377 -13.77 12.51 10.28
C GLN A 377 -14.08 11.13 9.68
N GLN A 378 -13.94 10.96 8.36
CA GLN A 378 -14.12 9.68 7.69
C GLN A 378 -13.05 8.67 8.11
N ALA A 379 -11.78 9.12 8.23
CA ALA A 379 -10.69 8.26 8.72
C ALA A 379 -10.96 7.79 10.16
N TYR A 380 -11.43 8.67 11.03
CA TYR A 380 -11.82 8.30 12.39
C TYR A 380 -12.97 7.29 12.39
N SER A 381 -14.04 7.58 11.66
CA SER A 381 -15.21 6.71 11.60
C SER A 381 -14.87 5.32 11.09
N MET A 382 -14.10 5.22 10.00
CA MET A 382 -13.74 3.98 9.36
C MET A 382 -12.79 3.13 10.21
N ASN A 383 -11.83 3.76 10.89
CA ASN A 383 -10.74 3.07 11.56
C ASN A 383 -10.97 2.81 13.06
N PHE A 384 -11.90 3.54 13.70
CA PHE A 384 -12.10 3.48 15.14
C PHE A 384 -13.56 3.25 15.57
N LYS A 385 -14.53 3.56 14.71
CA LYS A 385 -15.94 3.35 15.02
C LYS A 385 -16.54 2.16 14.27
N TYR A 386 -16.22 2.02 12.98
CA TYR A 386 -16.79 1.00 12.09
C TYR A 386 -15.69 0.03 11.58
N PHE A 387 -14.65 -0.19 12.35
CA PHE A 387 -13.47 -0.98 11.96
C PHE A 387 -13.71 -2.50 11.84
N PHE A 388 -14.86 -2.98 12.32
CA PHE A 388 -15.32 -4.38 12.19
C PHE A 388 -16.76 -4.49 11.65
N ASP A 389 -17.35 -3.38 11.22
CA ASP A 389 -18.71 -3.36 10.66
C ASP A 389 -18.66 -3.75 9.17
N SER A 390 -19.36 -4.82 8.79
CA SER A 390 -19.40 -5.32 7.40
C SER A 390 -19.93 -4.30 6.38
N ARG A 391 -20.54 -3.21 6.84
CA ARG A 391 -20.98 -2.07 6.00
C ARG A 391 -19.84 -1.10 5.67
N ASN A 392 -18.66 -1.24 6.28
CA ASN A 392 -17.45 -0.53 5.90
C ASN A 392 -16.86 -1.16 4.63
N PRO A 393 -16.68 -0.42 3.53
CA PRO A 393 -16.31 -0.96 2.22
C PRO A 393 -14.93 -1.63 2.17
N TYR A 394 -14.06 -1.33 3.13
CA TYR A 394 -12.70 -1.88 3.20
C TYR A 394 -12.60 -3.13 4.08
N ILE A 395 -13.69 -3.47 4.76
CA ILE A 395 -13.85 -4.73 5.48
C ILE A 395 -14.36 -5.78 4.49
N TYR A 396 -13.43 -6.43 3.80
CA TYR A 396 -13.71 -7.39 2.75
C TYR A 396 -13.32 -8.80 3.18
N GLY A 397 -14.24 -9.77 3.10
CA GLY A 397 -14.01 -11.14 3.61
C GLY A 397 -13.75 -11.18 5.12
N HIS A 398 -14.51 -10.39 5.90
CA HIS A 398 -14.14 -10.06 7.28
C HIS A 398 -14.53 -11.13 8.29
N THR A 399 -13.62 -11.34 9.25
CA THR A 399 -13.85 -12.18 10.43
C THR A 399 -14.91 -11.54 11.33
N SER A 400 -15.93 -12.32 11.72
CA SER A 400 -16.93 -11.88 12.68
C SER A 400 -16.29 -11.51 14.03
N SER A 401 -16.81 -10.46 14.66
CA SER A 401 -16.45 -10.10 16.03
C SER A 401 -16.78 -11.18 17.07
N ASP A 402 -17.53 -12.21 16.67
CA ASP A 402 -17.88 -13.33 17.54
C ASP A 402 -16.75 -14.37 17.63
N VAL A 403 -15.84 -14.42 16.65
CA VAL A 403 -14.70 -15.36 16.69
C VAL A 403 -13.82 -15.12 17.92
N PRO A 404 -13.34 -13.90 18.23
CA PRO A 404 -12.61 -13.65 19.49
C PRO A 404 -13.41 -14.04 20.73
N LYS A 405 -14.72 -13.78 20.77
CA LYS A 405 -15.60 -14.15 21.91
C LYS A 405 -15.71 -15.66 22.09
N ILE A 406 -15.80 -16.41 20.98
CA ILE A 406 -15.80 -17.88 21.01
C ILE A 406 -14.48 -18.38 21.61
N VAL A 407 -13.36 -17.81 21.13
CA VAL A 407 -12.03 -18.18 21.61
C VAL A 407 -11.84 -17.86 23.11
N GLU A 408 -12.36 -16.73 23.60
CA GLU A 408 -12.37 -16.40 25.03
C GLU A 408 -13.15 -17.44 25.85
N LYS A 409 -14.30 -17.89 25.36
CA LYS A 409 -15.07 -18.97 26.01
C LYS A 409 -14.30 -20.29 26.01
N ILE A 410 -13.63 -20.63 24.89
CA ILE A 410 -12.78 -21.83 24.82
C ILE A 410 -11.66 -21.76 25.88
N LYS A 411 -10.96 -20.63 25.96
CA LYS A 411 -9.91 -20.38 26.95
C LYS A 411 -10.44 -20.50 28.37
N LEU A 412 -11.65 -19.99 28.64
CA LEU A 412 -12.30 -20.11 29.95
C LEU A 412 -12.60 -21.56 30.26
N ILE A 413 -13.19 -22.32 29.33
CA ILE A 413 -13.49 -23.77 29.53
C ILE A 413 -12.20 -24.54 29.79
N ALA A 414 -11.16 -24.29 28.96
CA ALA A 414 -9.86 -24.93 29.13
C ALA A 414 -9.20 -24.62 30.48
N SER A 415 -9.45 -23.43 31.06
CA SER A 415 -8.92 -23.07 32.40
C SER A 415 -9.54 -23.87 33.57
N PHE A 416 -10.71 -24.49 33.38
CA PHE A 416 -11.33 -25.35 34.36
C PHE A 416 -10.81 -26.77 34.28
N ASP A 417 -10.21 -27.19 33.18
CA ASP A 417 -9.60 -28.50 33.04
C ASP A 417 -8.26 -28.55 33.81
N LYS A 418 -8.28 -29.20 34.97
CA LYS A 418 -7.07 -29.43 35.78
C LYS A 418 -6.33 -30.71 35.38
N GLY A 419 -6.66 -31.28 34.22
CA GLY A 419 -5.99 -32.46 33.67
C GLY A 419 -4.54 -32.21 33.30
N ASN A 420 -3.74 -33.28 33.28
CA ASN A 420 -2.33 -33.22 32.86
C ASN A 420 -2.15 -33.23 31.31
N LEU A 421 -3.24 -33.32 30.55
CA LEU A 421 -3.20 -33.37 29.10
C LEU A 421 -3.65 -32.01 28.53
N PRO A 422 -3.01 -31.53 27.45
CA PRO A 422 -3.46 -30.30 26.77
C PRO A 422 -4.87 -30.49 26.22
N VAL A 423 -5.72 -29.48 26.39
CA VAL A 423 -7.07 -29.47 25.81
C VAL A 423 -6.97 -29.60 24.31
N GLN A 424 -7.59 -30.64 23.76
CA GLN A 424 -7.67 -30.86 22.32
C GLN A 424 -8.94 -30.20 21.76
N ILE A 425 -8.81 -29.46 20.70
CA ILE A 425 -9.91 -28.79 20.03
C ILE A 425 -10.06 -29.38 18.62
N GLN A 426 -11.27 -29.81 18.29
CA GLN A 426 -11.61 -30.26 16.94
C GLN A 426 -12.46 -29.19 16.26
N VAL A 427 -12.04 -28.77 15.05
CA VAL A 427 -12.72 -27.76 14.26
C VAL A 427 -13.30 -28.39 13.01
N TYR A 428 -14.63 -28.36 12.90
CA TYR A 428 -15.37 -28.85 11.74
C TYR A 428 -15.94 -27.65 10.97
N CYS A 429 -15.30 -27.28 9.86
CA CYS A 429 -15.76 -26.20 8.99
C CYS A 429 -16.17 -26.75 7.62
N PRO A 430 -17.39 -26.41 7.13
CA PRO A 430 -17.75 -26.69 5.76
C PRO A 430 -16.77 -26.02 4.78
N ASP A 431 -16.48 -26.71 3.67
CA ASP A 431 -15.64 -26.20 2.58
C ASP A 431 -14.21 -25.76 2.98
N ASN A 432 -13.73 -26.20 4.14
CA ASN A 432 -12.42 -25.81 4.71
C ASN A 432 -12.23 -24.30 4.94
N ASP A 433 -13.31 -23.53 5.07
CA ASP A 433 -13.24 -22.09 5.36
C ASP A 433 -13.09 -21.82 6.87
N TYR A 434 -11.96 -22.23 7.42
CA TYR A 434 -11.66 -22.14 8.87
C TYR A 434 -10.78 -20.93 9.25
N TRP A 435 -10.29 -20.16 8.28
CA TRP A 435 -9.50 -18.98 8.58
C TRP A 435 -10.37 -17.87 9.21
N PRO A 436 -9.90 -17.17 10.25
CA PRO A 436 -8.56 -17.16 10.86
C PRO A 436 -8.42 -17.97 12.16
N LEU A 437 -9.18 -19.05 12.38
CA LEU A 437 -9.14 -19.82 13.62
C LEU A 437 -7.74 -20.31 14.04
N PRO A 438 -6.83 -20.74 13.14
CA PRO A 438 -5.46 -21.12 13.51
C PRO A 438 -4.70 -20.01 14.25
N TRP A 439 -4.94 -18.75 13.92
CA TRP A 439 -4.38 -17.62 14.65
C TRP A 439 -4.90 -17.55 16.09
N TYR A 440 -6.20 -17.65 16.26
CA TYR A 440 -6.84 -17.48 17.58
C TYR A 440 -6.66 -18.69 18.51
N LEU A 441 -6.50 -19.87 17.95
CA LEU A 441 -6.34 -21.11 18.67
C LEU A 441 -4.88 -21.58 18.80
N ARG A 442 -3.90 -20.77 18.41
CA ARG A 442 -2.47 -21.09 18.35
C ARG A 442 -1.84 -21.56 19.67
N GLY A 443 -2.50 -21.37 20.78
CA GLY A 443 -2.07 -21.85 22.09
C GLY A 443 -2.68 -23.21 22.48
N PHE A 444 -3.43 -23.85 21.59
CA PHE A 444 -4.09 -25.14 21.82
C PHE A 444 -3.62 -26.19 20.82
N ASN A 445 -3.86 -27.46 21.15
CA ASN A 445 -3.73 -28.53 20.16
C ASN A 445 -5.03 -28.61 19.35
N VAL A 446 -4.96 -28.27 18.06
CA VAL A 446 -6.13 -28.15 17.16
C VAL A 446 -6.02 -29.20 16.06
N GLU A 447 -7.08 -29.97 15.85
CA GLU A 447 -7.27 -30.93 14.77
C GLU A 447 -8.42 -30.55 13.84
#